data_006a2d3fe4ff4bf466f63c7555d69bd2
#
_entry.id   006a2d3fe4ff4bf466f63c7555d69bd2
#
_cell.length_a   1.000
_cell.length_b   1.000
_cell.length_c   1.000
_cell.angle_alpha   90.00
_cell.angle_beta   90.00
_cell.angle_gamma   90.00
#
_symmetry.space_group_name_H-M   'P 1'
#
loop_
_entity.id
_entity.type
_entity.pdbx_description
1 polymer ?
#
loop_
_entity_poly.entity_id
_entity_poly.type
_entity_poly.pdbx_seq_one_letter_code
_entity_poly.pdbx_strand_id
1 'polypeptide(L)'
;MERGILRSAAVLVAGLALSWNAVAQQFPFARAESYLTEKEIPNAVVFLPPPPEDGTPQFALDEAQYQWGKTQREGERGLRAIREVTTNVDSMAALFSGAFGRKLSRQTTPKTMHLLDRSIRTFRLGATGPKAAYMRLRPYVFYREGTLIPREEEGSRRSGSYPSGHTVRGWGMALVLAELNPERQDTLLKAGYEWGQSRVIAGYHWQSDVDASRLLASATFVTMQTNQAFQEDLAASREELKALAEADREASQAGLRNRRPEPEKHHLVPDRKAVKDSPYKGHKNYGKTIAVFGGSLSVNKESDAAKQLWANLLNAEVTTYGVGGAGFSDKQGYTLQKQVEEAGVYDVYVLWASTNDYTNNRECGTWQDYTAYDNYDKRKLSTQCGGINYCIKTLLEKNPNAEIYFFTSLRFFGSDAGHNPFSEQPNKTGKTFADYIEGQKACCAYYGIPVLDQFNLQGINEFNVDLFYVGDKLHMNEDGYRRIGPVQAAFLADGR
;
A
#
# COMPACT_ATOMS: atom_id res chain seq x y z
N MET A 1 -19.23 50.18 -42.47
CA MET A 1 -20.00 50.20 -41.24
C MET A 1 -20.02 48.76 -40.75
N GLU A 2 -19.30 48.50 -39.70
CA GLU A 2 -19.37 47.43 -38.73
C GLU A 2 -18.00 47.09 -38.19
N ARG A 3 -17.71 47.66 -37.08
CA ARG A 3 -16.63 47.23 -36.17
C ARG A 3 -17.18 47.44 -34.75
N GLY A 4 -17.27 46.37 -34.01
CA GLY A 4 -17.52 46.43 -32.58
C GLY A 4 -18.26 45.20 -32.11
N ILE A 5 -17.55 44.29 -31.47
CA ILE A 5 -17.88 43.49 -30.29
C ILE A 5 -16.96 42.24 -30.29
N LEU A 6 -15.77 42.39 -29.74
CA LEU A 6 -14.92 41.28 -29.31
C LEU A 6 -13.87 41.83 -28.32
N ARG A 7 -14.31 42.15 -27.12
CA ARG A 7 -13.42 42.38 -25.95
C ARG A 7 -14.25 42.20 -24.70
N SER A 8 -14.30 41.01 -24.14
CA SER A 8 -14.64 40.76 -22.71
C SER A 8 -14.71 39.25 -22.44
N ALA A 9 -13.60 38.51 -22.58
CA ALA A 9 -13.49 37.15 -22.06
C ALA A 9 -12.04 36.73 -21.75
N ALA A 10 -11.12 37.67 -21.62
CA ALA A 10 -9.68 37.35 -21.44
C ALA A 10 -9.07 37.83 -20.10
N VAL A 11 -9.86 38.26 -19.12
CA VAL A 11 -9.33 38.87 -17.87
C VAL A 11 -9.58 38.04 -16.61
N LEU A 12 -10.31 36.91 -16.66
CA LEU A 12 -10.67 36.15 -15.46
C LEU A 12 -9.89 34.80 -15.27
N VAL A 13 -8.92 34.49 -16.15
CA VAL A 13 -8.08 33.28 -16.00
C VAL A 13 -6.65 33.59 -15.55
N ALA A 14 -6.23 34.85 -15.57
CA ALA A 14 -4.88 35.26 -15.16
C ALA A 14 -4.71 35.50 -13.64
N GLY A 15 -5.79 35.56 -12.86
CA GLY A 15 -5.78 35.89 -11.42
C GLY A 15 -5.54 34.68 -10.48
N LEU A 16 -5.75 33.46 -10.93
CA LEU A 16 -5.62 32.26 -10.09
C LEU A 16 -4.31 31.49 -10.28
N ALA A 17 -3.53 31.82 -11.30
CA ALA A 17 -2.21 31.19 -11.54
C ALA A 17 -1.05 31.92 -10.82
N LEU A 18 -1.27 33.12 -10.28
CA LEU A 18 -0.23 33.90 -9.59
C LEU A 18 -0.14 33.69 -8.08
N SER A 19 -1.13 33.02 -7.46
CA SER A 19 -1.10 32.73 -6.03
C SER A 19 -0.41 31.39 -5.67
N TRP A 20 -0.22 30.49 -6.62
CA TRP A 20 0.46 29.21 -6.41
C TRP A 20 1.98 29.26 -6.58
N ASN A 21 2.50 30.23 -7.33
CA ASN A 21 3.96 30.42 -7.52
C ASN A 21 4.63 31.23 -6.41
N ALA A 22 3.89 31.90 -5.56
CA ALA A 22 4.46 32.74 -4.48
C ALA A 22 4.78 31.95 -3.21
N VAL A 23 4.20 30.77 -3.01
CA VAL A 23 4.47 29.90 -1.85
C VAL A 23 5.64 28.92 -2.09
N ALA A 24 5.99 28.66 -3.35
CA ALA A 24 7.08 27.74 -3.70
C ALA A 24 8.48 28.39 -3.72
N GLN A 25 8.61 29.70 -3.49
CA GLN A 25 9.87 30.44 -3.66
C GLN A 25 10.55 30.92 -2.37
N GLN A 26 10.16 30.46 -1.18
CA GLN A 26 10.73 30.98 0.07
C GLN A 26 11.28 29.95 1.06
N PHE A 27 11.76 28.81 0.62
CA PHE A 27 12.66 27.99 1.45
C PHE A 27 13.86 27.54 0.61
N PRO A 28 15.00 28.27 0.66
CA PRO A 28 16.25 27.65 0.29
C PRO A 28 16.45 26.52 1.32
N PHE A 29 16.46 25.26 0.90
CA PHE A 29 16.82 24.12 1.75
C PHE A 29 18.30 24.24 2.17
N ALA A 30 18.60 25.19 3.04
CA ALA A 30 19.82 25.14 3.83
C ALA A 30 19.79 23.78 4.56
N ARG A 31 20.93 23.13 4.65
CA ARG A 31 21.07 21.82 5.30
C ARG A 31 20.49 21.94 6.72
N ALA A 32 19.33 21.33 6.97
CA ALA A 32 18.62 21.49 8.23
C ALA A 32 19.56 21.17 9.42
N GLU A 33 19.66 22.05 10.41
CA GLU A 33 20.48 21.85 11.58
C GLU A 33 19.84 20.88 12.58
N SER A 34 20.63 20.18 13.40
CA SER A 34 20.13 19.35 14.49
C SER A 34 19.46 20.22 15.58
N TYR A 35 18.53 19.65 16.34
CA TYR A 35 17.92 20.33 17.49
C TYR A 35 18.85 20.45 18.68
N LEU A 36 19.74 19.47 18.85
CA LEU A 36 20.70 19.41 19.93
C LEU A 36 22.13 19.43 19.38
N THR A 37 23.05 20.03 20.10
CA THR A 37 24.48 19.90 19.87
C THR A 37 25.00 18.59 20.47
N GLU A 38 26.22 18.18 20.12
CA GLU A 38 26.85 16.99 20.71
C GLU A 38 26.97 17.05 22.24
N LYS A 39 27.08 18.26 22.82
CA LYS A 39 27.18 18.46 24.28
C LYS A 39 25.83 18.32 25.01
N GLU A 40 24.72 18.57 24.29
CA GLU A 40 23.36 18.50 24.85
C GLU A 40 22.76 17.09 24.72
N ILE A 41 23.31 16.26 23.83
CA ILE A 41 22.87 14.86 23.69
C ILE A 41 23.34 14.05 24.90
N PRO A 42 22.46 13.16 25.46
CA PRO A 42 22.84 12.28 26.55
C PRO A 42 24.12 11.47 26.21
N ASN A 43 25.10 11.50 27.10
CA ASN A 43 26.37 10.80 26.87
C ASN A 43 26.18 9.29 27.00
N ALA A 44 26.03 8.63 25.89
CA ALA A 44 25.77 7.18 25.81
C ALA A 44 26.88 6.31 26.42
N VAL A 45 28.13 6.79 26.47
CA VAL A 45 29.24 6.06 27.13
C VAL A 45 29.04 5.99 28.65
N VAL A 46 28.30 6.95 29.22
CA VAL A 46 28.08 7.02 30.68
C VAL A 46 26.89 6.17 31.11
N PHE A 47 25.76 6.21 30.37
CA PHE A 47 24.50 5.60 30.83
C PHE A 47 24.18 4.26 30.16
N LEU A 48 24.74 3.95 29.00
CA LEU A 48 24.52 2.66 28.38
C LEU A 48 25.53 1.63 28.95
N PRO A 49 25.12 0.36 29.12
CA PRO A 49 26.07 -0.69 29.43
C PRO A 49 27.13 -0.78 28.30
N PRO A 50 28.37 -1.16 28.60
CA PRO A 50 29.35 -1.45 27.55
C PRO A 50 28.87 -2.61 26.67
N PRO A 51 29.35 -2.70 25.42
CA PRO A 51 29.04 -3.86 24.58
C PRO A 51 29.53 -5.16 25.24
N PRO A 52 28.80 -6.28 25.12
CA PRO A 52 29.23 -7.57 25.65
C PRO A 52 30.63 -7.96 25.16
N GLU A 53 31.43 -8.47 26.08
CA GLU A 53 32.78 -8.99 25.79
C GLU A 53 32.72 -10.42 25.27
N ASP A 54 33.65 -10.79 24.40
CA ASP A 54 33.75 -12.13 23.82
C ASP A 54 33.84 -13.19 24.93
N GLY A 55 33.13 -14.30 24.74
CA GLY A 55 33.10 -15.43 25.69
C GLY A 55 32.18 -15.23 26.91
N THR A 56 31.50 -14.09 27.03
CA THR A 56 30.51 -13.89 28.10
C THR A 56 29.14 -14.46 27.73
N PRO A 57 28.27 -14.79 28.70
CA PRO A 57 26.90 -15.22 28.43
C PRO A 57 26.07 -14.19 27.63
N GLN A 58 26.35 -12.90 27.83
CA GLN A 58 25.70 -11.82 27.10
C GLN A 58 26.13 -11.80 25.62
N PHE A 59 27.41 -12.10 25.34
CA PHE A 59 27.89 -12.23 23.96
C PHE A 59 27.31 -13.48 23.29
N ALA A 60 27.14 -14.58 24.02
CA ALA A 60 26.49 -15.77 23.49
C ALA A 60 25.04 -15.49 23.01
N LEU A 61 24.30 -14.55 23.64
CA LEU A 61 23.00 -14.10 23.15
C LEU A 61 23.12 -13.32 21.83
N ASP A 62 24.15 -12.49 21.69
CA ASP A 62 24.44 -11.78 20.44
C ASP A 62 24.75 -12.76 19.29
N GLU A 63 25.54 -13.79 19.56
CA GLU A 63 25.85 -14.85 18.60
C GLU A 63 24.59 -15.61 18.17
N ALA A 64 23.75 -16.02 19.14
CA ALA A 64 22.51 -16.72 18.87
C ALA A 64 21.56 -15.87 17.99
N GLN A 65 21.44 -14.58 18.29
CA GLN A 65 20.63 -13.65 17.49
C GLN A 65 21.21 -13.39 16.10
N TYR A 66 22.52 -13.37 15.96
CA TYR A 66 23.17 -13.27 14.64
C TYR A 66 22.88 -14.51 13.79
N GLN A 67 22.97 -15.73 14.36
CA GLN A 67 22.65 -16.97 13.65
C GLN A 67 21.15 -17.03 13.28
N TRP A 68 20.26 -16.66 14.20
CA TRP A 68 18.84 -16.51 13.87
C TRP A 68 18.63 -15.49 12.73
N GLY A 69 19.29 -14.34 12.78
CA GLY A 69 19.19 -13.32 11.72
C GLY A 69 19.55 -13.85 10.34
N LYS A 70 20.52 -14.74 10.24
CA LYS A 70 20.90 -15.39 8.98
C LYS A 70 19.76 -16.25 8.41
N THR A 71 19.00 -16.93 9.23
CA THR A 71 17.84 -17.74 8.79
C THR A 71 16.70 -16.89 8.24
N GLN A 72 16.68 -15.58 8.57
CA GLN A 72 15.65 -14.63 8.12
C GLN A 72 16.00 -13.90 6.81
N ARG A 73 17.16 -14.19 6.21
CA ARG A 73 17.65 -13.47 5.01
C ARG A 73 16.87 -13.82 3.74
N GLU A 74 16.29 -15.01 3.69
CA GLU A 74 15.47 -15.45 2.57
C GLU A 74 14.04 -14.92 2.69
N GLY A 75 13.36 -14.70 1.56
CA GLY A 75 12.00 -14.25 1.50
C GLY A 75 11.76 -12.78 1.86
N GLU A 76 10.53 -12.47 2.23
CA GLU A 76 10.04 -11.10 2.50
C GLU A 76 10.83 -10.34 3.57
N ARG A 77 11.25 -11.04 4.63
CA ARG A 77 11.95 -10.41 5.76
C ARG A 77 13.34 -9.92 5.36
N GLY A 78 14.05 -10.70 4.54
CA GLY A 78 15.35 -10.30 3.97
C GLY A 78 15.20 -9.13 2.99
N LEU A 79 14.21 -9.16 2.11
CA LEU A 79 13.90 -8.06 1.19
C LEU A 79 13.57 -6.76 1.95
N ARG A 80 12.85 -6.85 3.05
CA ARG A 80 12.60 -5.72 3.93
C ARG A 80 13.89 -5.17 4.53
N ALA A 81 14.79 -6.04 5.00
CA ALA A 81 16.07 -5.64 5.56
C ALA A 81 16.96 -4.91 4.53
N ILE A 82 16.87 -5.28 3.25
CA ILE A 82 17.56 -4.57 2.15
C ILE A 82 16.96 -3.18 1.93
N ARG A 83 15.63 -3.02 1.95
CA ARG A 83 14.98 -1.71 1.78
C ARG A 83 15.31 -0.77 2.95
N GLU A 84 15.36 -1.29 4.17
CA GLU A 84 15.64 -0.52 5.39
C GLU A 84 17.12 -0.18 5.62
N VAL A 85 17.99 -0.43 4.64
CA VAL A 85 19.41 0.02 4.69
C VAL A 85 19.56 1.53 4.52
N THR A 86 18.56 2.18 3.96
CA THR A 86 18.62 3.61 3.67
C THR A 86 18.82 4.46 4.92
N THR A 87 19.59 5.54 4.79
CA THR A 87 19.72 6.61 5.79
C THR A 87 19.24 7.96 5.25
N ASN A 88 18.72 7.96 4.03
CA ASN A 88 18.11 9.13 3.42
C ASN A 88 16.71 9.34 4.04
N VAL A 89 16.44 10.54 4.56
CA VAL A 89 15.23 10.85 5.30
C VAL A 89 13.97 10.69 4.44
N ASP A 90 14.01 11.09 3.17
CA ASP A 90 12.87 10.94 2.26
C ASP A 90 12.51 9.47 2.04
N SER A 91 13.52 8.62 1.83
CA SER A 91 13.35 7.17 1.68
C SER A 91 12.86 6.51 2.99
N MET A 92 13.39 6.93 4.14
CA MET A 92 12.92 6.47 5.44
C MET A 92 11.45 6.83 5.66
N ALA A 93 11.08 8.11 5.46
CA ALA A 93 9.72 8.59 5.60
C ALA A 93 8.74 7.86 4.65
N ALA A 94 9.15 7.58 3.42
CA ALA A 94 8.35 6.79 2.48
C ALA A 94 8.07 5.38 3.01
N LEU A 95 9.07 4.70 3.61
CA LEU A 95 8.90 3.37 4.22
C LEU A 95 8.01 3.39 5.48
N PHE A 96 8.00 4.50 6.24
CA PHE A 96 7.11 4.69 7.39
C PHE A 96 5.70 5.15 7.01
N SER A 97 5.46 5.60 5.77
CA SER A 97 4.19 6.19 5.34
C SER A 97 2.99 5.25 5.56
N GLY A 98 3.16 3.94 5.30
CA GLY A 98 2.12 2.93 5.55
C GLY A 98 1.76 2.80 7.03
N ALA A 99 2.77 2.75 7.92
CA ALA A 99 2.57 2.70 9.36
C ALA A 99 1.95 4.01 9.89
N PHE A 100 2.33 5.15 9.33
CA PHE A 100 1.81 6.47 9.68
C PHE A 100 0.35 6.69 9.21
N GLY A 101 -0.07 5.97 8.15
CA GLY A 101 -1.41 6.09 7.56
C GLY A 101 -1.58 7.26 6.60
N ARG A 102 -0.48 7.92 6.21
CA ARG A 102 -0.44 9.00 5.21
C ARG A 102 0.91 9.00 4.51
N LYS A 103 0.93 9.34 3.23
CA LYS A 103 2.18 9.55 2.48
C LYS A 103 2.96 10.73 3.06
N LEU A 104 4.17 10.46 3.50
CA LEU A 104 5.12 11.45 3.99
C LEU A 104 6.08 11.83 2.86
N SER A 105 6.08 13.10 2.45
CA SER A 105 6.96 13.60 1.40
C SER A 105 7.11 15.12 1.48
N ARG A 106 8.19 15.65 0.90
CA ARG A 106 8.40 17.11 0.85
C ARG A 106 7.32 17.86 0.08
N GLN A 107 6.59 17.18 -0.82
CA GLN A 107 5.51 17.78 -1.58
C GLN A 107 4.20 17.84 -0.80
N THR A 108 3.90 16.80 -0.02
CA THR A 108 2.60 16.66 0.66
C THR A 108 2.64 17.04 2.13
N THR A 109 3.78 16.85 2.80
CA THR A 109 3.98 17.10 4.23
C THR A 109 5.31 17.81 4.50
N PRO A 110 5.56 19.02 3.92
CA PRO A 110 6.86 19.69 3.98
C PRO A 110 7.30 20.04 5.40
N LYS A 111 6.40 20.44 6.30
CA LYS A 111 6.74 20.77 7.69
C LYS A 111 7.10 19.52 8.49
N THR A 112 6.35 18.44 8.29
CA THR A 112 6.67 17.11 8.86
C THR A 112 8.02 16.62 8.36
N MET A 113 8.32 16.74 7.07
CA MET A 113 9.62 16.36 6.53
C MET A 113 10.76 17.23 7.08
N HIS A 114 10.53 18.52 7.35
CA HIS A 114 11.51 19.39 8.00
C HIS A 114 11.80 18.94 9.45
N LEU A 115 10.76 18.65 10.23
CA LEU A 115 10.90 18.08 11.57
C LEU A 115 11.70 16.76 11.54
N LEU A 116 11.40 15.86 10.60
CA LEU A 116 12.10 14.57 10.45
C LEU A 116 13.57 14.76 10.07
N ASP A 117 13.90 15.66 9.14
CA ASP A 117 15.28 15.98 8.77
C ASP A 117 16.12 16.39 9.97
N ARG A 118 15.64 17.31 10.77
CA ARG A 118 16.32 17.81 11.97
C ARG A 118 16.42 16.74 13.05
N SER A 119 15.33 15.99 13.27
CA SER A 119 15.29 14.91 14.25
C SER A 119 16.30 13.80 13.93
N ILE A 120 16.34 13.34 12.68
CA ILE A 120 17.25 12.27 12.24
C ILE A 120 18.72 12.71 12.36
N ARG A 121 19.03 13.97 12.09
CA ARG A 121 20.38 14.54 12.33
C ARG A 121 20.72 14.52 13.80
N THR A 122 19.79 14.94 14.66
CA THR A 122 19.98 14.94 16.11
C THR A 122 20.26 13.54 16.63
N PHE A 123 19.42 12.57 16.26
CA PHE A 123 19.61 11.16 16.65
C PHE A 123 20.95 10.59 16.21
N ARG A 124 21.41 10.94 15.02
CA ARG A 124 22.70 10.47 14.49
C ARG A 124 23.89 10.87 15.38
N LEU A 125 23.87 12.07 15.92
CA LEU A 125 24.99 12.61 16.70
C LEU A 125 25.29 11.75 17.93
N GLY A 126 24.26 11.26 18.64
CA GLY A 126 24.41 10.44 19.84
C GLY A 126 25.18 9.13 19.66
N ALA A 127 25.23 8.58 18.46
CA ALA A 127 25.94 7.33 18.19
C ALA A 127 27.44 7.53 17.93
N THR A 128 27.94 8.75 17.73
CA THR A 128 29.33 9.00 17.29
C THR A 128 30.34 8.70 18.39
N GLY A 129 30.11 9.22 19.59
CA GLY A 129 31.00 9.04 20.73
C GLY A 129 31.24 7.57 21.13
N PRO A 130 30.14 6.80 21.41
CA PRO A 130 30.28 5.38 21.75
C PRO A 130 30.94 4.53 20.65
N LYS A 131 30.66 4.82 19.36
CA LYS A 131 31.35 4.13 18.26
C LYS A 131 32.84 4.29 18.29
N ALA A 132 33.32 5.50 18.56
CA ALA A 132 34.74 5.80 18.66
C ALA A 132 35.34 5.20 19.95
N ALA A 133 34.62 5.21 21.08
CA ALA A 133 35.07 4.70 22.35
C ALA A 133 35.29 3.18 22.34
N TYR A 134 34.30 2.43 21.79
CA TYR A 134 34.31 0.96 21.87
C TYR A 134 34.94 0.28 20.64
N MET A 135 34.89 0.89 19.46
CA MET A 135 35.38 0.31 18.20
C MET A 135 35.03 -1.18 18.03
N ARG A 136 33.87 -1.59 18.52
CA ARG A 136 33.40 -2.99 18.52
C ARG A 136 33.40 -3.56 17.10
N LEU A 137 33.88 -4.79 16.94
CA LEU A 137 33.86 -5.50 15.66
C LEU A 137 32.39 -5.82 15.27
N ARG A 138 32.12 -5.67 14.01
CA ARG A 138 30.80 -6.06 13.45
C ARG A 138 30.70 -7.57 13.26
N PRO A 139 29.50 -8.19 13.33
CA PRO A 139 29.36 -9.65 13.17
C PRO A 139 30.02 -10.19 11.92
N TYR A 140 29.80 -9.59 10.76
CA TYR A 140 30.38 -10.05 9.50
C TYR A 140 31.90 -9.94 9.45
N VAL A 141 32.50 -9.00 10.20
CA VAL A 141 33.97 -8.90 10.34
C VAL A 141 34.50 -9.96 11.29
N PHE A 142 33.77 -10.18 12.42
CA PHE A 142 34.12 -11.16 13.44
C PHE A 142 34.13 -12.58 12.86
N TYR A 143 33.06 -12.97 12.16
CA TYR A 143 32.92 -14.30 11.54
C TYR A 143 33.61 -14.41 10.18
N ARG A 144 34.09 -13.32 9.59
CA ARG A 144 34.64 -13.26 8.22
C ARG A 144 33.65 -13.77 7.19
N GLU A 145 32.37 -13.44 7.37
CA GLU A 145 31.26 -13.81 6.50
C GLU A 145 30.76 -12.59 5.71
N GLY A 146 30.00 -12.83 4.64
CA GLY A 146 29.31 -11.78 3.89
C GLY A 146 28.02 -11.32 4.57
N THR A 147 27.62 -10.09 4.26
CA THR A 147 26.35 -9.52 4.70
C THR A 147 25.27 -9.71 3.63
N LEU A 148 24.03 -9.40 3.99
CA LEU A 148 22.91 -9.35 3.02
C LEU A 148 23.06 -8.20 1.99
N ILE A 149 23.94 -7.21 2.25
CA ILE A 149 24.11 -6.02 1.41
C ILE A 149 25.61 -5.73 1.21
N PRO A 150 26.35 -6.52 0.42
CA PRO A 150 27.80 -6.46 0.33
C PRO A 150 28.38 -5.08 -0.02
N ARG A 151 27.64 -4.26 -0.77
CA ARG A 151 28.08 -2.91 -1.18
C ARG A 151 28.32 -1.94 0.00
N GLU A 152 27.73 -2.20 1.17
CA GLU A 152 27.86 -1.35 2.37
C GLU A 152 29.01 -1.81 3.29
N GLU A 153 29.64 -2.95 3.03
CA GLU A 153 30.63 -3.55 3.91
C GLU A 153 31.90 -2.70 4.05
N GLU A 154 32.48 -2.24 2.94
CA GLU A 154 33.70 -1.48 2.95
C GLU A 154 33.56 -0.18 3.75
N GLY A 155 32.46 0.56 3.54
CA GLY A 155 32.18 1.80 4.27
C GLY A 155 31.97 1.59 5.77
N SER A 156 31.36 0.45 6.15
CA SER A 156 31.03 0.15 7.55
C SER A 156 32.19 -0.50 8.34
N ARG A 157 33.12 -1.18 7.66
CA ARG A 157 34.24 -1.91 8.26
C ARG A 157 35.10 -1.04 9.14
N ARG A 158 35.27 0.25 8.81
CA ARG A 158 36.15 1.20 9.50
C ARG A 158 35.48 1.90 10.70
N SER A 159 34.23 1.56 11.03
CA SER A 159 33.52 2.18 12.15
C SER A 159 32.99 1.14 13.13
N GLY A 160 33.03 1.45 14.42
CA GLY A 160 32.54 0.60 15.48
C GLY A 160 31.10 0.17 15.27
N SER A 161 30.79 -1.06 15.68
CA SER A 161 29.44 -1.63 15.60
C SER A 161 28.48 -0.98 16.60
N TYR A 162 28.92 -0.73 17.82
CA TYR A 162 28.11 -0.31 18.95
C TYR A 162 28.07 1.20 19.15
N PRO A 163 26.89 1.81 19.30
CA PRO A 163 25.55 1.31 18.98
C PRO A 163 25.22 1.40 17.48
N SER A 164 24.13 0.82 17.02
CA SER A 164 23.71 0.84 15.63
C SER A 164 23.16 2.19 15.20
N GLY A 165 23.88 2.91 14.34
CA GLY A 165 23.44 4.21 13.84
C GLY A 165 22.16 4.16 12.96
N HIS A 166 21.88 3.04 12.29
CA HIS A 166 20.63 2.84 11.56
C HIS A 166 19.45 2.67 12.51
N THR A 167 19.65 1.90 13.59
CA THR A 167 18.62 1.69 14.60
C THR A 167 18.28 2.97 15.35
N VAL A 168 19.29 3.75 15.73
CA VAL A 168 19.08 5.06 16.38
C VAL A 168 18.18 5.95 15.54
N ARG A 169 18.39 6.00 14.21
CA ARG A 169 17.55 6.79 13.30
C ARG A 169 16.16 6.19 13.11
N GLY A 170 16.07 4.88 12.88
CA GLY A 170 14.77 4.22 12.62
C GLY A 170 13.86 4.25 13.84
N TRP A 171 14.41 3.96 15.04
CA TRP A 171 13.65 4.05 16.28
C TRP A 171 13.29 5.50 16.61
N GLY A 172 14.24 6.43 16.42
CA GLY A 172 13.99 7.86 16.61
C GLY A 172 12.90 8.41 15.68
N MET A 173 12.90 8.00 14.41
CA MET A 173 11.82 8.34 13.48
C MET A 173 10.47 7.80 13.95
N ALA A 174 10.43 6.56 14.43
CA ALA A 174 9.21 5.96 14.97
C ALA A 174 8.66 6.75 16.17
N LEU A 175 9.53 7.19 17.08
CA LEU A 175 9.14 7.99 18.24
C LEU A 175 8.55 9.35 17.84
N VAL A 176 9.19 10.08 16.92
CA VAL A 176 8.70 11.36 16.42
C VAL A 176 7.37 11.20 15.69
N LEU A 177 7.23 10.16 14.86
CA LEU A 177 5.98 9.90 14.14
C LEU A 177 4.86 9.44 15.09
N ALA A 178 5.16 8.68 16.14
CA ALA A 178 4.19 8.28 17.15
C ALA A 178 3.69 9.49 17.96
N GLU A 179 4.55 10.47 18.24
CA GLU A 179 4.19 11.75 18.87
C GLU A 179 3.25 12.59 17.97
N LEU A 180 3.44 12.53 16.65
CA LEU A 180 2.57 13.21 15.67
C LEU A 180 1.24 12.48 15.44
N ASN A 181 1.21 11.16 15.55
CA ASN A 181 0.03 10.32 15.32
C ASN A 181 -0.12 9.24 16.39
N PRO A 182 -0.58 9.61 17.61
CA PRO A 182 -0.74 8.67 18.72
C PRO A 182 -1.69 7.50 18.44
N GLU A 183 -2.69 7.69 17.58
CA GLU A 183 -3.65 6.64 17.21
C GLU A 183 -2.97 5.47 16.49
N ARG A 184 -1.81 5.70 15.89
CA ARG A 184 -1.01 4.68 15.18
C ARG A 184 0.31 4.35 15.88
N GLN A 185 0.49 4.77 17.13
CA GLN A 185 1.75 4.61 17.87
C GLN A 185 2.25 3.16 17.85
N ASP A 186 1.38 2.17 18.08
CA ASP A 186 1.80 0.76 18.15
C ASP A 186 2.35 0.26 16.82
N THR A 187 1.71 0.65 15.71
CA THR A 187 2.16 0.31 14.36
C THR A 187 3.49 1.00 14.02
N LEU A 188 3.65 2.25 14.42
CA LEU A 188 4.86 3.03 14.20
C LEU A 188 6.03 2.51 15.03
N LEU A 189 5.81 2.22 16.32
CA LEU A 189 6.83 1.63 17.19
C LEU A 189 7.22 0.24 16.72
N LYS A 190 6.27 -0.58 16.27
CA LYS A 190 6.57 -1.87 15.63
C LYS A 190 7.45 -1.70 14.39
N ALA A 191 7.14 -0.74 13.52
CA ALA A 191 7.96 -0.46 12.33
C ALA A 191 9.40 -0.05 12.71
N GLY A 192 9.56 0.83 13.71
CA GLY A 192 10.88 1.23 14.23
C GLY A 192 11.64 0.08 14.91
N TYR A 193 10.94 -0.79 15.63
CA TYR A 193 11.53 -2.00 16.21
C TYR A 193 12.09 -2.91 15.11
N GLU A 194 11.29 -3.21 14.10
CA GLU A 194 11.67 -4.04 12.95
C GLU A 194 12.82 -3.44 12.15
N TRP A 195 12.90 -2.10 12.04
CA TRP A 195 14.02 -1.39 11.42
C TRP A 195 15.35 -1.76 12.07
N GLY A 196 15.38 -1.81 13.40
CA GLY A 196 16.55 -2.26 14.16
C GLY A 196 16.89 -3.73 13.88
N GLN A 197 15.88 -4.62 13.92
CA GLN A 197 16.08 -6.04 13.66
C GLN A 197 16.59 -6.31 12.24
N SER A 198 16.25 -5.48 11.27
CA SER A 198 16.82 -5.55 9.92
C SER A 198 18.34 -5.43 9.90
N ARG A 199 18.96 -4.80 10.89
CA ARG A 199 20.42 -4.68 10.97
C ARG A 199 21.11 -5.95 11.48
N VAL A 200 20.43 -6.71 12.37
CA VAL A 200 20.85 -8.05 12.81
C VAL A 200 20.75 -9.04 11.66
N ILE A 201 19.58 -9.07 10.99
CA ILE A 201 19.30 -9.94 9.84
C ILE A 201 20.32 -9.69 8.71
N ALA A 202 20.57 -8.42 8.40
CA ALA A 202 21.54 -8.06 7.37
C ALA A 202 23.00 -8.39 7.75
N GLY A 203 23.30 -8.67 9.02
CA GLY A 203 24.63 -9.08 9.50
C GLY A 203 25.56 -7.91 9.86
N TYR A 204 25.04 -6.69 9.98
CA TYR A 204 25.85 -5.49 10.26
C TYR A 204 26.02 -5.19 11.73
N HIS A 205 25.11 -5.65 12.58
CA HIS A 205 25.06 -5.31 14.00
C HIS A 205 24.68 -6.52 14.84
N TRP A 206 25.21 -6.53 16.05
CA TRP A 206 24.79 -7.44 17.10
C TRP A 206 23.43 -7.01 17.68
N GLN A 207 22.73 -7.94 18.35
CA GLN A 207 21.45 -7.60 18.99
C GLN A 207 21.62 -6.51 20.06
N SER A 208 22.67 -6.63 20.88
CA SER A 208 22.97 -5.64 21.90
C SER A 208 23.30 -4.25 21.33
N ASP A 209 23.89 -4.15 20.12
CA ASP A 209 24.07 -2.86 19.43
C ASP A 209 22.73 -2.19 19.13
N VAL A 210 21.74 -3.01 18.72
CA VAL A 210 20.39 -2.59 18.35
C VAL A 210 19.61 -2.16 19.58
N ASP A 211 19.69 -2.93 20.67
CA ASP A 211 18.98 -2.62 21.91
C ASP A 211 19.51 -1.35 22.57
N ALA A 212 20.83 -1.20 22.66
CA ALA A 212 21.47 0.03 23.12
C ALA A 212 21.08 1.26 22.28
N SER A 213 20.87 1.06 20.97
CA SER A 213 20.44 2.13 20.07
C SER A 213 19.03 2.62 20.37
N ARG A 214 18.11 1.72 20.73
CA ARG A 214 16.74 2.10 21.14
C ARG A 214 16.77 2.91 22.44
N LEU A 215 17.57 2.50 23.41
CA LEU A 215 17.74 3.27 24.65
C LEU A 215 18.32 4.65 24.38
N LEU A 216 19.38 4.73 23.55
CA LEU A 216 20.00 6.02 23.17
C LEU A 216 19.01 6.94 22.47
N ALA A 217 18.27 6.41 21.47
CA ALA A 217 17.30 7.22 20.74
C ALA A 217 16.15 7.69 21.66
N SER A 218 15.67 6.83 22.56
CA SER A 218 14.64 7.21 23.53
C SER A 218 15.13 8.30 24.49
N ALA A 219 16.35 8.18 25.03
CA ALA A 219 16.94 9.22 25.86
C ALA A 219 17.13 10.54 25.09
N THR A 220 17.62 10.48 23.86
CA THR A 220 17.76 11.66 22.99
C THR A 220 16.40 12.30 22.69
N PHE A 221 15.36 11.50 22.44
CA PHE A 221 14.02 11.99 22.20
C PHE A 221 13.45 12.75 23.42
N VAL A 222 13.63 12.22 24.62
CA VAL A 222 13.23 12.90 25.87
C VAL A 222 13.95 14.25 26.00
N THR A 223 15.24 14.31 25.70
CA THR A 223 15.99 15.58 25.73
C THR A 223 15.49 16.56 24.66
N MET A 224 15.17 16.08 23.46
CA MET A 224 14.59 16.91 22.39
C MET A 224 13.25 17.56 22.81
N GLN A 225 12.46 16.91 23.66
CA GLN A 225 11.18 17.45 24.14
C GLN A 225 11.34 18.78 24.90
N THR A 226 12.49 19.06 25.48
CA THR A 226 12.77 20.33 26.16
C THR A 226 13.34 21.43 25.25
N ASN A 227 13.62 21.08 23.96
CA ASN A 227 14.15 22.03 22.99
C ASN A 227 13.03 22.83 22.32
N GLN A 228 13.10 24.17 22.43
CA GLN A 228 12.04 25.05 21.91
C GLN A 228 11.84 24.89 20.40
N ALA A 229 12.91 24.84 19.61
CA ALA A 229 12.81 24.72 18.15
C ALA A 229 12.19 23.36 17.73
N PHE A 230 12.41 22.28 18.51
CA PHE A 230 11.75 21.01 18.29
C PHE A 230 10.24 21.11 18.55
N GLN A 231 9.83 21.79 19.63
CA GLN A 231 8.42 21.99 19.96
C GLN A 231 7.69 22.86 18.92
N GLU A 232 8.37 23.88 18.40
CA GLU A 232 7.84 24.75 17.33
C GLU A 232 7.62 23.95 16.04
N ASP A 233 8.60 23.15 15.61
CA ASP A 233 8.48 22.32 14.41
C ASP A 233 7.46 21.17 14.59
N LEU A 234 7.34 20.63 15.80
CA LEU A 234 6.33 19.61 16.15
C LEU A 234 4.92 20.20 16.07
N ALA A 235 4.72 21.40 16.63
CA ALA A 235 3.44 22.11 16.55
C ALA A 235 3.08 22.45 15.10
N ALA A 236 4.05 22.95 14.31
CA ALA A 236 3.84 23.27 12.90
C ALA A 236 3.49 22.01 12.07
N SER A 237 4.08 20.84 12.40
CA SER A 237 3.75 19.57 11.77
C SER A 237 2.35 19.08 12.14
N ARG A 238 1.94 19.23 13.40
CA ARG A 238 0.57 18.91 13.86
C ARG A 238 -0.49 19.73 13.13
N GLU A 239 -0.27 21.05 12.98
CA GLU A 239 -1.17 21.92 12.23
C GLU A 239 -1.22 21.55 10.73
N GLU A 240 -0.09 21.21 10.12
CA GLU A 240 -0.05 20.71 8.74
C GLU A 240 -0.90 19.45 8.58
N LEU A 241 -0.70 18.45 9.45
CA LEU A 241 -1.42 17.18 9.38
C LEU A 241 -2.92 17.35 9.66
N LYS A 242 -3.30 18.24 10.56
CA LYS A 242 -4.69 18.60 10.85
C LYS A 242 -5.35 19.24 9.63
N ALA A 243 -4.72 20.23 9.02
CA ALA A 243 -5.24 20.89 7.82
C ALA A 243 -5.39 19.89 6.64
N LEU A 244 -4.45 18.97 6.48
CA LEU A 244 -4.55 17.90 5.47
C LEU A 244 -5.69 16.94 5.77
N ALA A 245 -5.93 16.58 7.03
CA ALA A 245 -7.05 15.73 7.42
C ALA A 245 -8.40 16.42 7.21
N GLU A 246 -8.48 17.73 7.45
CA GLU A 246 -9.67 18.56 7.19
C GLU A 246 -9.92 18.63 5.67
N ALA A 247 -8.88 18.92 4.87
CA ALA A 247 -8.98 18.95 3.41
C ALA A 247 -9.43 17.59 2.83
N ASP A 248 -8.94 16.47 3.37
CA ASP A 248 -9.36 15.12 2.96
C ASP A 248 -10.84 14.87 3.31
N ARG A 249 -11.30 15.33 4.48
CA ARG A 249 -12.71 15.27 4.89
C ARG A 249 -13.59 16.14 3.98
N GLU A 250 -13.16 17.35 3.68
CA GLU A 250 -13.86 18.27 2.78
C GLU A 250 -13.91 17.73 1.36
N ALA A 251 -12.79 17.18 0.85
CA ALA A 251 -12.75 16.52 -0.45
C ALA A 251 -13.68 15.30 -0.51
N SER A 252 -13.71 14.49 0.54
CA SER A 252 -14.62 13.37 0.69
C SER A 252 -16.09 13.84 0.75
N GLN A 253 -16.38 14.91 1.50
CA GLN A 253 -17.72 15.50 1.56
C GLN A 253 -18.11 16.22 0.27
N ALA A 254 -17.17 16.91 -0.40
CA ALA A 254 -17.40 17.53 -1.70
C ALA A 254 -17.61 16.47 -2.80
N GLY A 255 -16.89 15.36 -2.76
CA GLY A 255 -17.13 14.18 -3.59
C GLY A 255 -18.53 13.59 -3.37
N LEU A 256 -19.03 13.60 -2.13
CA LEU A 256 -20.40 13.21 -1.80
C LEU A 256 -21.45 14.24 -2.26
N ARG A 257 -21.13 15.55 -2.25
CA ARG A 257 -22.03 16.63 -2.68
C ARG A 257 -22.04 16.86 -4.19
N ASN A 258 -20.92 16.62 -4.88
CA ASN A 258 -20.77 16.73 -6.32
C ASN A 258 -21.09 15.42 -7.07
N ARG A 259 -21.92 14.54 -6.51
CA ARG A 259 -22.51 13.45 -7.28
C ARG A 259 -23.30 14.10 -8.43
N ARG A 260 -22.67 14.27 -9.63
CA ARG A 260 -23.41 14.37 -10.87
C ARG A 260 -24.31 13.13 -10.92
N PRO A 261 -25.56 13.23 -11.36
CA PRO A 261 -26.34 12.04 -11.68
C PRO A 261 -25.50 11.25 -12.69
N GLU A 262 -24.94 10.10 -12.21
CA GLU A 262 -24.22 9.19 -13.08
C GLU A 262 -25.18 8.72 -14.17
N PRO A 263 -24.74 8.57 -15.44
CA PRO A 263 -25.56 7.94 -16.46
C PRO A 263 -26.02 6.60 -15.90
N GLU A 264 -27.27 6.21 -16.14
CA GLU A 264 -27.99 5.05 -15.58
C GLU A 264 -27.11 3.80 -15.41
N LYS A 265 -26.34 3.78 -14.33
CA LYS A 265 -25.57 2.63 -13.90
C LYS A 265 -26.46 1.79 -13.01
N HIS A 266 -26.32 0.50 -13.08
CA HIS A 266 -27.07 -0.42 -12.21
C HIS A 266 -26.76 -0.07 -10.76
N HIS A 267 -27.70 0.59 -10.08
CA HIS A 267 -27.61 0.95 -8.68
C HIS A 267 -28.66 0.18 -7.90
N LEU A 268 -28.21 -0.68 -7.02
CA LEU A 268 -29.04 -1.56 -6.23
C LEU A 268 -29.03 -1.12 -4.77
N VAL A 269 -30.23 -0.97 -4.21
CA VAL A 269 -30.40 -0.63 -2.79
C VAL A 269 -30.97 -1.83 -2.04
N PRO A 270 -30.70 -1.95 -0.73
CA PRO A 270 -31.20 -3.06 0.06
C PRO A 270 -32.74 -3.00 0.22
N ASP A 271 -33.39 -4.14 0.10
CA ASP A 271 -34.78 -4.28 0.50
C ASP A 271 -34.89 -4.26 2.02
N ARG A 272 -35.57 -3.26 2.58
CA ARG A 272 -35.74 -3.08 4.03
C ARG A 272 -36.35 -4.30 4.75
N LYS A 273 -37.14 -5.12 4.07
CA LYS A 273 -37.69 -6.35 4.64
C LYS A 273 -36.63 -7.45 4.73
N ALA A 274 -35.80 -7.59 3.68
CA ALA A 274 -34.73 -8.59 3.63
C ALA A 274 -33.57 -8.28 4.57
N VAL A 275 -33.32 -6.99 4.86
CA VAL A 275 -32.24 -6.54 5.77
C VAL A 275 -32.48 -6.93 7.23
N LYS A 276 -33.78 -7.05 7.64
CA LYS A 276 -34.15 -7.21 9.05
C LYS A 276 -33.54 -8.45 9.71
N ASP A 277 -33.41 -9.54 8.96
CA ASP A 277 -32.92 -10.84 9.45
C ASP A 277 -31.54 -11.21 8.88
N SER A 278 -30.73 -10.22 8.47
CA SER A 278 -29.40 -10.47 7.91
C SER A 278 -28.48 -11.12 8.95
N PRO A 279 -27.81 -12.24 8.57
CA PRO A 279 -26.81 -12.89 9.42
C PRO A 279 -25.51 -12.07 9.54
N TYR A 280 -25.30 -11.07 8.68
CA TYR A 280 -24.07 -10.26 8.64
C TYR A 280 -24.19 -8.93 9.38
N LYS A 281 -25.23 -8.72 10.15
CA LYS A 281 -25.39 -7.53 10.98
C LYS A 281 -24.24 -7.43 11.98
N GLY A 282 -23.49 -6.31 11.94
CA GLY A 282 -22.30 -6.11 12.77
C GLY A 282 -20.98 -6.58 12.14
N HIS A 283 -21.01 -7.21 10.98
CA HIS A 283 -19.81 -7.51 10.21
C HIS A 283 -19.20 -6.23 9.61
N LYS A 284 -17.91 -6.31 9.26
CA LYS A 284 -17.05 -5.17 8.83
C LYS A 284 -17.68 -4.30 7.73
N ASN A 285 -18.27 -4.93 6.73
CA ASN A 285 -18.81 -4.24 5.56
C ASN A 285 -20.33 -4.07 5.57
N TYR A 286 -21.00 -4.33 6.70
CA TYR A 286 -22.43 -4.10 6.84
C TYR A 286 -22.76 -2.59 6.83
N GLY A 287 -23.72 -2.18 6.01
CA GLY A 287 -24.15 -0.78 5.87
C GLY A 287 -23.21 0.10 5.03
N LYS A 288 -22.32 -0.50 4.26
CA LYS A 288 -21.31 0.18 3.43
C LYS A 288 -21.78 0.42 2.00
N THR A 289 -21.11 1.34 1.31
CA THR A 289 -21.27 1.55 -0.13
C THR A 289 -20.28 0.69 -0.90
N ILE A 290 -20.74 -0.01 -1.94
CA ILE A 290 -19.93 -0.95 -2.73
C ILE A 290 -19.93 -0.52 -4.20
N ALA A 291 -18.76 -0.36 -4.81
CA ALA A 291 -18.60 -0.22 -6.25
C ALA A 291 -18.07 -1.51 -6.88
N VAL A 292 -18.68 -1.92 -8.00
CA VAL A 292 -18.30 -3.14 -8.72
C VAL A 292 -17.78 -2.79 -10.10
N PHE A 293 -16.58 -3.29 -10.43
CA PHE A 293 -15.93 -3.11 -11.72
C PHE A 293 -15.74 -4.45 -12.41
N GLY A 294 -15.93 -4.50 -13.72
CA GLY A 294 -15.74 -5.75 -14.45
C GLY A 294 -16.24 -5.72 -15.89
N GLY A 295 -16.27 -6.91 -16.51
CA GLY A 295 -16.79 -7.15 -17.84
C GLY A 295 -18.26 -7.59 -17.84
N SER A 296 -18.70 -8.29 -18.92
CA SER A 296 -20.08 -8.76 -19.08
C SER A 296 -20.59 -9.60 -17.91
N LEU A 297 -19.72 -10.38 -17.27
CA LEU A 297 -20.07 -11.23 -16.12
C LEU A 297 -20.51 -10.43 -14.89
N SER A 298 -20.15 -9.17 -14.77
CA SER A 298 -20.51 -8.31 -13.63
C SER A 298 -21.63 -7.32 -13.94
N VAL A 299 -22.00 -7.15 -15.22
CA VAL A 299 -22.92 -6.08 -15.65
C VAL A 299 -24.19 -6.58 -16.34
N ASN A 300 -24.23 -7.84 -16.78
CA ASN A 300 -25.44 -8.41 -17.37
C ASN A 300 -26.59 -8.42 -16.33
N LYS A 301 -27.82 -8.34 -16.82
CA LYS A 301 -29.04 -8.25 -15.97
C LYS A 301 -29.15 -9.43 -14.98
N GLU A 302 -28.74 -10.61 -15.41
CA GLU A 302 -28.76 -11.81 -14.58
C GLU A 302 -27.82 -11.69 -13.37
N SER A 303 -26.71 -10.95 -13.49
CA SER A 303 -25.77 -10.71 -12.38
C SER A 303 -26.36 -9.86 -11.26
N ASP A 304 -27.45 -9.12 -11.52
CA ASP A 304 -28.14 -8.35 -10.50
C ASP A 304 -28.76 -9.24 -9.43
N ALA A 305 -29.06 -10.50 -9.73
CA ALA A 305 -29.53 -11.46 -8.73
C ALA A 305 -28.52 -11.67 -7.59
N ALA A 306 -27.22 -11.79 -7.91
CA ALA A 306 -26.18 -11.90 -6.90
C ALA A 306 -25.97 -10.56 -6.17
N LYS A 307 -25.89 -9.46 -6.90
CA LYS A 307 -25.63 -8.12 -6.33
C LYS A 307 -26.78 -7.62 -5.44
N GLN A 308 -28.04 -7.90 -5.82
CA GLN A 308 -29.19 -7.61 -4.96
C GLN A 308 -29.16 -8.43 -3.66
N LEU A 309 -28.65 -9.67 -3.73
CA LEU A 309 -28.44 -10.49 -2.54
C LEU A 309 -27.38 -9.86 -1.63
N TRP A 310 -26.24 -9.34 -2.19
CA TRP A 310 -25.26 -8.62 -1.38
C TRP A 310 -25.87 -7.38 -0.75
N ALA A 311 -26.61 -6.57 -1.54
CA ALA A 311 -27.28 -5.38 -1.01
C ALA A 311 -28.18 -5.73 0.17
N ASN A 312 -28.97 -6.78 0.06
CA ASN A 312 -29.89 -7.23 1.11
C ASN A 312 -29.15 -7.78 2.34
N LEU A 313 -28.21 -8.71 2.14
CA LEU A 313 -27.50 -9.37 3.24
C LEU A 313 -26.51 -8.44 3.96
N LEU A 314 -25.87 -7.52 3.25
CA LEU A 314 -24.90 -6.58 3.82
C LEU A 314 -25.53 -5.22 4.17
N ASN A 315 -26.83 -5.02 3.92
CA ASN A 315 -27.48 -3.70 4.03
C ASN A 315 -26.70 -2.61 3.28
N ALA A 316 -26.17 -2.96 2.09
CA ALA A 316 -25.23 -2.15 1.32
C ALA A 316 -25.88 -1.55 0.08
N GLU A 317 -25.44 -0.35 -0.31
CA GLU A 317 -25.75 0.19 -1.64
C GLU A 317 -24.69 -0.30 -2.63
N VAL A 318 -25.10 -0.93 -3.72
CA VAL A 318 -24.21 -1.52 -4.73
C VAL A 318 -24.34 -0.78 -6.05
N THR A 319 -23.25 -0.18 -6.53
CA THR A 319 -23.16 0.50 -7.83
C THR A 319 -22.25 -0.25 -8.77
N THR A 320 -22.70 -0.61 -9.96
CA THR A 320 -21.91 -1.34 -10.96
C THR A 320 -21.40 -0.39 -12.04
N TYR A 321 -20.10 -0.36 -12.25
CA TYR A 321 -19.39 0.36 -13.31
C TYR A 321 -19.01 -0.54 -14.49
N GLY A 322 -19.32 -1.83 -14.42
CA GLY A 322 -18.95 -2.82 -15.42
C GLY A 322 -19.43 -2.47 -16.83
N VAL A 323 -18.66 -2.90 -17.84
CA VAL A 323 -18.98 -2.73 -19.25
C VAL A 323 -18.72 -4.06 -19.97
N GLY A 324 -19.69 -4.52 -20.77
CA GLY A 324 -19.52 -5.75 -21.57
C GLY A 324 -18.25 -5.71 -22.44
N GLY A 325 -17.50 -6.79 -22.45
CA GLY A 325 -16.23 -6.87 -23.21
C GLY A 325 -15.03 -6.24 -22.53
N ALA A 326 -15.16 -5.60 -21.35
CA ALA A 326 -14.05 -5.00 -20.65
C ALA A 326 -13.09 -6.05 -20.04
N GLY A 327 -11.79 -5.79 -20.15
CA GLY A 327 -10.70 -6.48 -19.48
C GLY A 327 -9.81 -5.49 -18.73
N PHE A 328 -8.75 -5.98 -18.10
CA PHE A 328 -7.79 -5.14 -17.38
C PHE A 328 -6.79 -4.45 -18.32
N SER A 329 -6.37 -5.11 -19.41
CA SER A 329 -5.43 -4.56 -20.38
C SER A 329 -5.96 -3.28 -21.06
N ASP A 330 -5.11 -2.26 -21.22
CA ASP A 330 -5.45 -0.99 -21.89
C ASP A 330 -5.73 -1.12 -23.39
N LYS A 331 -5.44 -2.29 -23.97
CA LYS A 331 -5.71 -2.60 -25.38
C LYS A 331 -7.16 -2.99 -25.67
N GLN A 332 -8.03 -2.98 -24.69
CA GLN A 332 -9.47 -3.15 -24.86
C GLN A 332 -10.12 -1.79 -25.25
N GLY A 333 -11.31 -1.83 -25.84
CA GLY A 333 -12.03 -0.61 -26.21
C GLY A 333 -12.46 0.21 -24.98
N TYR A 334 -13.07 -0.45 -23.98
CA TYR A 334 -13.38 0.10 -22.67
C TYR A 334 -12.84 -0.85 -21.59
N THR A 335 -12.10 -0.36 -20.63
CA THR A 335 -11.30 -1.19 -19.71
C THR A 335 -11.72 -0.98 -18.28
N LEU A 336 -11.36 -1.92 -17.38
CA LEU A 336 -11.51 -1.72 -15.95
C LEU A 336 -10.68 -0.51 -15.47
N GLN A 337 -9.57 -0.20 -16.12
CA GLN A 337 -8.78 1.00 -15.83
C GLN A 337 -9.65 2.27 -15.95
N LYS A 338 -10.40 2.42 -17.03
CA LYS A 338 -11.33 3.56 -17.22
C LYS A 338 -12.47 3.55 -16.20
N GLN A 339 -13.02 2.38 -15.88
CA GLN A 339 -14.08 2.25 -14.88
C GLN A 339 -13.63 2.78 -13.51
N VAL A 340 -12.43 2.41 -13.06
CA VAL A 340 -11.91 2.87 -11.77
C VAL A 340 -11.52 4.35 -11.79
N GLU A 341 -11.09 4.90 -12.95
CA GLU A 341 -10.85 6.33 -13.13
C GLU A 341 -12.12 7.16 -12.98
N GLU A 342 -13.23 6.70 -13.56
CA GLU A 342 -14.53 7.35 -13.55
C GLU A 342 -15.31 7.17 -12.23
N ALA A 343 -14.94 6.17 -11.44
CA ALA A 343 -15.66 5.87 -10.21
C ALA A 343 -15.51 6.96 -9.16
N GLY A 344 -16.58 7.15 -8.39
CA GLY A 344 -16.58 7.94 -7.16
C GLY A 344 -15.84 7.26 -6.01
N VAL A 345 -15.97 7.83 -4.81
CA VAL A 345 -15.41 7.29 -3.57
C VAL A 345 -16.45 6.39 -2.90
N TYR A 346 -16.03 5.15 -2.60
CA TYR A 346 -16.84 4.12 -1.96
C TYR A 346 -16.09 3.54 -0.76
N ASP A 347 -16.80 2.90 0.16
CA ASP A 347 -16.21 2.19 1.29
C ASP A 347 -15.57 0.88 0.85
N VAL A 348 -16.16 0.22 -0.15
CA VAL A 348 -15.75 -1.08 -0.66
C VAL A 348 -15.67 -1.05 -2.18
N TYR A 349 -14.60 -1.57 -2.73
CA TYR A 349 -14.40 -1.77 -4.16
C TYR A 349 -14.28 -3.25 -4.49
N VAL A 350 -15.03 -3.72 -5.47
CA VAL A 350 -14.98 -5.09 -5.97
C VAL A 350 -14.44 -5.08 -7.40
N LEU A 351 -13.25 -5.64 -7.60
CA LEU A 351 -12.69 -5.94 -8.92
C LEU A 351 -13.14 -7.35 -9.32
N TRP A 352 -14.12 -7.43 -10.20
CA TRP A 352 -14.63 -8.71 -10.71
C TRP A 352 -14.03 -9.01 -12.07
N ALA A 353 -13.01 -9.87 -12.09
CA ALA A 353 -12.28 -10.20 -13.30
C ALA A 353 -13.17 -10.86 -14.36
N SER A 354 -12.86 -10.60 -15.62
CA SER A 354 -13.52 -11.14 -16.79
C SER A 354 -12.63 -12.11 -17.56
N THR A 355 -13.19 -12.82 -18.53
CA THR A 355 -12.46 -13.69 -19.45
C THR A 355 -11.76 -12.93 -20.58
N ASN A 356 -12.06 -11.60 -20.71
CA ASN A 356 -11.75 -10.84 -21.93
C ASN A 356 -10.26 -10.66 -22.23
N ASP A 357 -9.40 -10.58 -21.21
CA ASP A 357 -7.95 -10.50 -21.47
C ASP A 357 -7.43 -11.81 -22.12
N TYR A 358 -7.87 -12.96 -21.61
CA TYR A 358 -7.52 -14.26 -22.17
C TYR A 358 -8.14 -14.47 -23.56
N THR A 359 -9.45 -14.27 -23.74
CA THR A 359 -10.16 -14.52 -24.99
C THR A 359 -9.71 -13.60 -26.11
N ASN A 360 -9.29 -12.38 -25.79
CA ASN A 360 -8.74 -11.42 -26.76
C ASN A 360 -7.21 -11.52 -26.92
N ASN A 361 -6.58 -12.58 -26.40
CA ASN A 361 -5.15 -12.84 -26.55
C ASN A 361 -4.28 -11.66 -26.03
N ARG A 362 -4.66 -11.02 -24.91
CA ARG A 362 -3.84 -10.02 -24.27
C ARG A 362 -2.74 -10.71 -23.46
N GLU A 363 -1.59 -10.07 -23.34
CA GLU A 363 -0.52 -10.61 -22.49
C GLU A 363 -0.99 -10.71 -21.03
N CYS A 364 -0.74 -11.85 -20.40
CA CYS A 364 -1.02 -12.01 -18.96
C CYS A 364 -0.16 -11.05 -18.13
N GLY A 365 1.12 -10.95 -18.47
CA GLY A 365 2.10 -10.20 -17.68
C GLY A 365 2.46 -10.94 -16.39
N THR A 366 3.06 -10.20 -15.47
CA THR A 366 3.44 -10.66 -14.13
C THR A 366 2.98 -9.68 -13.06
N TRP A 367 2.93 -10.13 -11.82
CA TRP A 367 2.57 -9.28 -10.68
C TRP A 367 3.47 -8.03 -10.50
N GLN A 368 4.67 -8.03 -11.11
CA GLN A 368 5.62 -6.91 -11.09
C GLN A 368 5.24 -5.78 -12.06
N ASP A 369 4.41 -6.08 -13.07
CA ASP A 369 4.00 -5.12 -14.08
C ASP A 369 3.25 -3.96 -13.45
N TYR A 370 3.65 -2.73 -13.78
CA TYR A 370 3.09 -1.48 -13.25
C TYR A 370 3.11 -1.38 -11.72
N THR A 371 4.21 -1.80 -11.12
CA THR A 371 4.50 -1.65 -9.70
C THR A 371 5.75 -0.81 -9.46
N ALA A 372 6.14 -0.63 -8.21
CA ALA A 372 7.40 0.02 -7.86
C ALA A 372 8.64 -0.73 -8.40
N TYR A 373 8.52 -2.02 -8.72
CA TYR A 373 9.62 -2.81 -9.30
C TYR A 373 9.98 -2.40 -10.73
N ASP A 374 9.01 -1.95 -11.51
CA ASP A 374 9.22 -1.44 -12.87
C ASP A 374 9.06 0.08 -12.98
N ASN A 375 9.09 0.79 -11.86
CA ASN A 375 8.87 2.24 -11.76
C ASN A 375 7.53 2.69 -12.35
N TYR A 376 6.49 1.87 -12.21
CA TYR A 376 5.15 2.11 -12.77
C TYR A 376 5.18 2.35 -14.28
N ASP A 377 5.90 1.49 -15.00
CA ASP A 377 6.05 1.58 -16.45
C ASP A 377 4.69 1.47 -17.15
N LYS A 378 4.24 2.56 -17.74
CA LYS A 378 2.94 2.66 -18.44
C LYS A 378 2.82 1.69 -19.62
N ARG A 379 3.93 1.24 -20.20
CA ARG A 379 3.92 0.23 -21.29
C ARG A 379 3.35 -1.11 -20.80
N LYS A 380 3.44 -1.36 -19.49
CA LYS A 380 2.92 -2.56 -18.84
C LYS A 380 1.40 -2.53 -18.60
N LEU A 381 0.73 -1.40 -18.79
CA LEU A 381 -0.73 -1.29 -18.75
C LEU A 381 -1.42 -2.14 -19.82
N SER A 382 -0.68 -2.58 -20.82
CA SER A 382 -1.15 -3.47 -21.89
C SER A 382 -1.22 -4.95 -21.49
N THR A 383 -0.75 -5.33 -20.29
CA THR A 383 -0.89 -6.66 -19.72
C THR A 383 -2.07 -6.74 -18.75
N GLN A 384 -2.63 -7.94 -18.52
CA GLN A 384 -3.68 -8.12 -17.51
C GLN A 384 -3.17 -7.68 -16.12
N CYS A 385 -1.99 -8.19 -15.73
CA CYS A 385 -1.41 -7.91 -14.41
C CYS A 385 -1.12 -6.43 -14.20
N GLY A 386 -0.55 -5.75 -15.21
CA GLY A 386 -0.32 -4.31 -15.14
C GLY A 386 -1.60 -3.50 -14.99
N GLY A 387 -2.66 -3.90 -15.70
CA GLY A 387 -3.99 -3.30 -15.56
C GLY A 387 -4.61 -3.53 -14.18
N ILE A 388 -4.47 -4.72 -13.59
CA ILE A 388 -4.91 -5.02 -12.22
C ILE A 388 -4.19 -4.11 -11.22
N ASN A 389 -2.87 -4.04 -11.30
CA ASN A 389 -2.06 -3.22 -10.40
C ASN A 389 -2.38 -1.72 -10.53
N TYR A 390 -2.66 -1.25 -11.75
CA TYR A 390 -3.16 0.11 -11.99
C TYR A 390 -4.50 0.35 -11.31
N CYS A 391 -5.46 -0.57 -11.45
CA CYS A 391 -6.77 -0.45 -10.82
C CYS A 391 -6.66 -0.39 -9.30
N ILE A 392 -5.93 -1.30 -8.68
CA ILE A 392 -5.72 -1.32 -7.23
C ILE A 392 -5.08 0.00 -6.75
N LYS A 393 -4.01 0.44 -7.42
CA LYS A 393 -3.34 1.70 -7.10
C LYS A 393 -4.29 2.89 -7.19
N THR A 394 -5.04 3.01 -8.30
CA THR A 394 -5.97 4.11 -8.55
C THR A 394 -7.08 4.16 -7.49
N LEU A 395 -7.64 3.02 -7.11
CA LEU A 395 -8.69 2.94 -6.08
C LEU A 395 -8.17 3.32 -4.70
N LEU A 396 -6.96 2.87 -4.32
CA LEU A 396 -6.32 3.25 -3.06
C LEU A 396 -5.89 4.73 -3.03
N GLU A 397 -5.57 5.32 -4.17
CA GLU A 397 -5.31 6.76 -4.27
C GLU A 397 -6.61 7.58 -4.09
N LYS A 398 -7.77 7.05 -4.51
CA LYS A 398 -9.09 7.68 -4.30
C LYS A 398 -9.57 7.58 -2.85
N ASN A 399 -9.42 6.40 -2.26
CA ASN A 399 -9.78 6.16 -0.86
C ASN A 399 -8.81 5.14 -0.23
N PRO A 400 -7.76 5.61 0.47
CA PRO A 400 -6.78 4.72 1.09
C PRO A 400 -7.35 3.88 2.26
N ASN A 401 -8.55 4.20 2.72
CA ASN A 401 -9.25 3.45 3.78
C ASN A 401 -10.31 2.48 3.23
N ALA A 402 -10.50 2.44 1.91
CA ALA A 402 -11.46 1.52 1.32
C ALA A 402 -10.96 0.07 1.42
N GLU A 403 -11.91 -0.84 1.56
CA GLU A 403 -11.64 -2.26 1.38
C GLU A 403 -11.70 -2.58 -0.11
N ILE A 404 -10.69 -3.31 -0.60
CA ILE A 404 -10.71 -3.84 -1.97
C ILE A 404 -10.84 -5.35 -1.89
N TYR A 405 -11.78 -5.91 -2.66
CA TYR A 405 -11.97 -7.33 -2.84
C TYR A 405 -11.80 -7.69 -4.30
N PHE A 406 -11.19 -8.81 -4.55
CA PHE A 406 -10.99 -9.31 -5.90
C PHE A 406 -11.74 -10.63 -6.10
N PHE A 407 -12.55 -10.70 -7.15
CA PHE A 407 -13.18 -11.92 -7.60
C PHE A 407 -12.46 -12.40 -8.86
N THR A 408 -11.88 -13.59 -8.83
CA THR A 408 -11.30 -14.17 -10.06
C THR A 408 -12.38 -14.35 -11.11
N SER A 409 -11.98 -14.47 -12.36
CA SER A 409 -12.92 -14.81 -13.43
C SER A 409 -13.59 -16.15 -13.15
N LEU A 410 -14.84 -16.27 -13.59
CA LEU A 410 -15.57 -17.54 -13.56
C LEU A 410 -15.01 -18.50 -14.61
N ARG A 411 -15.01 -19.79 -14.31
CA ARG A 411 -14.70 -20.82 -15.31
C ARG A 411 -15.80 -20.83 -16.39
N PHE A 412 -15.43 -20.97 -17.63
CA PHE A 412 -16.36 -21.12 -18.76
C PHE A 412 -16.14 -22.45 -19.44
N PHE A 413 -17.18 -22.94 -20.15
CA PHE A 413 -17.25 -24.30 -20.69
C PHE A 413 -17.60 -24.34 -22.18
N GLY A 414 -17.74 -23.20 -22.83
CA GLY A 414 -18.15 -23.08 -24.22
C GLY A 414 -17.07 -22.49 -25.11
N SER A 415 -17.22 -22.72 -26.42
CA SER A 415 -16.49 -21.97 -27.42
C SER A 415 -17.32 -20.78 -27.84
N ASP A 416 -16.81 -19.58 -27.58
CA ASP A 416 -17.29 -18.44 -28.35
C ASP A 416 -16.76 -18.56 -29.78
N ALA A 417 -17.64 -18.41 -30.78
CA ALA A 417 -17.30 -18.60 -32.18
C ALA A 417 -16.15 -17.66 -32.58
N GLY A 418 -14.97 -18.23 -32.78
CA GLY A 418 -13.74 -17.51 -33.12
C GLY A 418 -12.73 -17.32 -31.98
N HIS A 419 -13.04 -17.72 -30.74
CA HIS A 419 -12.13 -17.70 -29.58
C HIS A 419 -11.73 -19.12 -29.15
N ASN A 420 -10.73 -19.24 -28.29
CA ASN A 420 -10.25 -20.52 -27.81
C ASN A 420 -11.38 -21.31 -27.12
N PRO A 421 -11.63 -22.56 -27.51
CA PRO A 421 -12.83 -23.28 -27.14
C PRO A 421 -12.94 -23.67 -25.67
N PHE A 422 -11.82 -23.72 -24.91
CA PHE A 422 -11.81 -24.15 -23.52
C PHE A 422 -10.79 -23.38 -22.70
N SER A 423 -11.07 -23.21 -21.42
CA SER A 423 -10.19 -22.55 -20.46
C SER A 423 -8.83 -23.24 -20.28
N GLU A 424 -8.74 -24.50 -20.59
CA GLU A 424 -7.54 -25.33 -20.50
C GLU A 424 -6.61 -25.23 -21.71
N GLN A 425 -7.06 -24.64 -22.82
CA GLN A 425 -6.24 -24.48 -24.02
C GLN A 425 -5.41 -23.18 -23.98
N PRO A 426 -4.16 -23.22 -24.42
CA PRO A 426 -3.38 -21.99 -24.56
C PRO A 426 -3.98 -21.07 -25.63
N ASN A 427 -4.07 -19.78 -25.31
CA ASN A 427 -4.40 -18.76 -26.29
C ASN A 427 -3.19 -18.42 -27.17
N LYS A 428 -3.28 -17.40 -28.05
CA LYS A 428 -2.19 -17.01 -28.94
C LYS A 428 -0.93 -16.50 -28.23
N THR A 429 -1.00 -16.19 -26.93
CA THR A 429 0.17 -15.85 -26.12
C THR A 429 0.86 -17.10 -25.53
N GLY A 430 0.32 -18.28 -25.78
CA GLY A 430 0.81 -19.54 -25.22
C GLY A 430 0.40 -19.80 -23.78
N LYS A 431 -0.54 -19.02 -23.22
CA LYS A 431 -1.03 -19.11 -21.86
C LYS A 431 -2.43 -19.70 -21.79
N THR A 432 -2.68 -20.57 -20.80
CA THR A 432 -4.01 -21.07 -20.47
C THR A 432 -4.79 -20.04 -19.66
N PHE A 433 -6.10 -20.22 -19.54
CA PHE A 433 -6.89 -19.32 -18.68
C PHE A 433 -6.49 -19.45 -17.20
N ALA A 434 -6.09 -20.64 -16.77
CA ALA A 434 -5.55 -20.86 -15.43
C ALA A 434 -4.30 -20.01 -15.15
N ASP A 435 -3.40 -19.81 -16.14
CA ASP A 435 -2.26 -18.90 -16.00
C ASP A 435 -2.69 -17.46 -15.71
N TYR A 436 -3.81 -17.01 -16.35
CA TYR A 436 -4.37 -15.67 -16.08
C TYR A 436 -4.94 -15.57 -14.68
N ILE A 437 -5.60 -16.64 -14.17
CA ILE A 437 -6.10 -16.69 -12.80
C ILE A 437 -4.96 -16.61 -11.78
N GLU A 438 -3.88 -17.36 -12.00
CA GLU A 438 -2.71 -17.30 -11.13
C GLU A 438 -2.05 -15.88 -11.17
N GLY A 439 -2.00 -15.25 -12.33
CA GLY A 439 -1.59 -13.84 -12.45
C GLY A 439 -2.46 -12.88 -11.63
N GLN A 440 -3.79 -13.03 -11.67
CA GLN A 440 -4.74 -12.26 -10.86
C GLN A 440 -4.46 -12.42 -9.36
N LYS A 441 -4.30 -13.66 -8.90
CA LYS A 441 -4.00 -13.99 -7.49
C LYS A 441 -2.64 -13.43 -7.06
N ALA A 442 -1.62 -13.52 -7.91
CA ALA A 442 -0.29 -13.00 -7.61
C ALA A 442 -0.27 -11.46 -7.47
N CYS A 443 -1.00 -10.73 -8.31
CA CYS A 443 -1.17 -9.28 -8.16
C CYS A 443 -1.83 -8.91 -6.82
N CYS A 444 -2.92 -9.60 -6.48
CA CYS A 444 -3.64 -9.37 -5.23
C CYS A 444 -2.78 -9.71 -4.01
N ALA A 445 -2.03 -10.80 -4.04
CA ALA A 445 -1.11 -11.20 -2.98
C ALA A 445 -0.03 -10.13 -2.72
N TYR A 446 0.48 -9.50 -3.77
CA TYR A 446 1.46 -8.41 -3.64
C TYR A 446 0.94 -7.22 -2.85
N TYR A 447 -0.34 -6.88 -2.98
CA TYR A 447 -0.99 -5.78 -2.26
C TYR A 447 -1.73 -6.21 -0.98
N GLY A 448 -1.78 -7.50 -0.66
CA GLY A 448 -2.56 -8.03 0.46
C GLY A 448 -4.07 -7.92 0.25
N ILE A 449 -4.55 -7.94 -0.99
CA ILE A 449 -5.96 -7.88 -1.34
C ILE A 449 -6.60 -9.27 -1.20
N PRO A 450 -7.70 -9.41 -0.45
CA PRO A 450 -8.46 -10.67 -0.38
C PRO A 450 -9.02 -11.10 -1.75
N VAL A 451 -8.90 -12.39 -2.06
CA VAL A 451 -9.32 -12.98 -3.34
C VAL A 451 -10.37 -14.05 -3.12
N LEU A 452 -11.53 -13.90 -3.75
CA LEU A 452 -12.48 -14.99 -3.92
C LEU A 452 -12.14 -15.75 -5.22
N ASP A 453 -11.63 -16.95 -5.08
CA ASP A 453 -11.26 -17.82 -6.21
C ASP A 453 -12.51 -18.48 -6.80
N GLN A 454 -13.27 -17.72 -7.59
CA GLN A 454 -14.50 -18.21 -8.23
C GLN A 454 -14.21 -19.23 -9.33
N PHE A 455 -13.03 -19.18 -9.93
CA PHE A 455 -12.61 -20.15 -10.96
C PHE A 455 -12.62 -21.58 -10.43
N ASN A 456 -12.17 -21.77 -9.19
CA ASN A 456 -12.09 -23.09 -8.56
C ASN A 456 -13.26 -23.39 -7.63
N LEU A 457 -13.96 -22.38 -7.09
CA LEU A 457 -14.93 -22.55 -6.00
C LEU A 457 -16.39 -22.37 -6.40
N GLN A 458 -16.70 -22.12 -7.67
CA GLN A 458 -18.10 -21.90 -8.10
C GLN A 458 -18.99 -23.16 -8.00
N GLY A 459 -18.40 -24.37 -7.95
CA GLY A 459 -19.12 -25.64 -7.87
C GLY A 459 -19.94 -25.97 -9.13
N ILE A 460 -19.54 -25.38 -10.26
CA ILE A 460 -20.13 -25.63 -11.58
C ILE A 460 -19.04 -26.31 -12.44
N ASN A 461 -19.42 -27.34 -13.15
CA ASN A 461 -18.55 -28.14 -13.98
C ASN A 461 -19.30 -28.65 -15.22
N GLU A 462 -18.68 -29.45 -16.06
CA GLU A 462 -19.24 -29.97 -17.32
C GLU A 462 -20.53 -30.77 -17.15
N PHE A 463 -20.80 -31.31 -15.95
CA PHE A 463 -22.00 -32.14 -15.69
C PHE A 463 -23.23 -31.30 -15.30
N ASN A 464 -23.04 -30.07 -14.86
CA ASN A 464 -24.15 -29.22 -14.39
C ASN A 464 -24.18 -27.82 -15.03
N VAL A 465 -23.28 -27.53 -15.96
CA VAL A 465 -23.17 -26.21 -16.60
C VAL A 465 -24.47 -25.75 -17.27
N ASP A 466 -25.20 -26.66 -17.91
CA ASP A 466 -26.44 -26.34 -18.62
C ASP A 466 -27.58 -25.85 -17.68
N LEU A 467 -27.44 -26.08 -16.38
CA LEU A 467 -28.36 -25.55 -15.36
C LEU A 467 -28.07 -24.07 -14.99
N PHE A 468 -26.82 -23.66 -15.11
CA PHE A 468 -26.33 -22.40 -14.52
C PHE A 468 -25.79 -21.41 -15.53
N TYR A 469 -25.59 -21.84 -16.81
CA TYR A 469 -25.11 -20.99 -17.88
C TYR A 469 -26.13 -20.91 -19.01
N VAL A 470 -26.04 -19.82 -19.78
CA VAL A 470 -26.80 -19.74 -21.04
C VAL A 470 -26.13 -20.56 -22.13
N GLY A 471 -26.74 -20.65 -23.33
CA GLY A 471 -26.27 -21.53 -24.40
C GLY A 471 -24.84 -21.32 -24.88
N ASP A 472 -24.22 -20.17 -24.62
CA ASP A 472 -22.81 -19.91 -24.93
C ASP A 472 -21.84 -20.55 -23.93
N LYS A 473 -22.33 -21.05 -22.80
CA LYS A 473 -21.55 -21.65 -21.70
C LYS A 473 -20.40 -20.75 -21.17
N LEU A 474 -20.51 -19.44 -21.42
CA LEU A 474 -19.61 -18.39 -20.94
C LEU A 474 -20.33 -17.50 -19.93
N HIS A 475 -21.58 -17.11 -20.22
CA HIS A 475 -22.38 -16.25 -19.36
C HIS A 475 -23.30 -17.09 -18.48
N MET A 476 -23.35 -16.78 -17.19
CA MET A 476 -24.29 -17.40 -16.27
C MET A 476 -25.71 -16.89 -16.53
N ASN A 477 -26.67 -17.77 -16.34
CA ASN A 477 -28.07 -17.39 -16.18
C ASN A 477 -28.35 -16.92 -14.73
N GLU A 478 -29.58 -16.53 -14.45
CA GLU A 478 -29.98 -16.03 -13.13
C GLU A 478 -29.75 -17.07 -12.02
N ASP A 479 -29.99 -18.35 -12.28
CA ASP A 479 -29.78 -19.43 -11.30
C ASP A 479 -28.28 -19.62 -10.98
N GLY A 480 -27.39 -19.44 -11.96
CA GLY A 480 -25.95 -19.41 -11.76
C GLY A 480 -25.53 -18.30 -10.79
N TYR A 481 -26.05 -17.08 -11.00
CA TYR A 481 -25.76 -15.97 -10.09
C TYR A 481 -26.40 -16.13 -8.71
N ARG A 482 -27.59 -16.72 -8.60
CA ARG A 482 -28.21 -17.08 -7.32
C ARG A 482 -27.40 -18.12 -6.56
N ARG A 483 -26.72 -19.00 -7.25
CA ARG A 483 -25.83 -20.03 -6.66
C ARG A 483 -24.57 -19.42 -6.06
N ILE A 484 -23.88 -18.51 -6.78
CA ILE A 484 -22.61 -17.92 -6.31
C ILE A 484 -22.84 -16.73 -5.36
N GLY A 485 -23.97 -16.04 -5.44
CA GLY A 485 -24.27 -14.83 -4.68
C GLY A 485 -24.10 -14.95 -3.17
N PRO A 486 -24.58 -16.03 -2.50
CA PRO A 486 -24.36 -16.23 -1.06
C PRO A 486 -22.88 -16.33 -0.67
N VAL A 487 -22.05 -17.02 -1.47
CA VAL A 487 -20.61 -17.15 -1.23
C VAL A 487 -19.91 -15.79 -1.40
N GLN A 488 -20.30 -15.04 -2.41
CA GLN A 488 -19.80 -13.68 -2.63
C GLN A 488 -20.19 -12.74 -1.49
N ALA A 489 -21.45 -12.80 -1.02
CA ALA A 489 -21.92 -12.00 0.11
C ALA A 489 -21.17 -12.33 1.41
N ALA A 490 -20.96 -13.62 1.70
CA ALA A 490 -20.20 -14.06 2.86
C ALA A 490 -18.76 -13.56 2.82
N PHE A 491 -18.12 -13.69 1.65
CA PHE A 491 -16.75 -13.19 1.45
C PHE A 491 -16.66 -11.66 1.60
N LEU A 492 -17.63 -10.92 1.05
CA LEU A 492 -17.68 -9.46 1.18
C LEU A 492 -17.95 -8.99 2.61
N ALA A 493 -18.59 -9.81 3.44
CA ALA A 493 -18.90 -9.43 4.82
C ALA A 493 -17.62 -9.12 5.62
N ASP A 494 -16.59 -9.98 5.52
CA ASP A 494 -15.37 -9.91 6.32
C ASP A 494 -14.06 -10.14 5.54
N GLY A 495 -14.13 -10.47 4.27
CA GLY A 495 -12.94 -10.75 3.45
C GLY A 495 -12.32 -12.14 3.66
N ARG A 496 -13.14 -13.12 4.06
CA ARG A 496 -12.70 -14.50 4.37
C ARG A 496 -13.52 -15.54 3.65
#